data_550b3ca1283275780efb386d58b80d97
#
_entry.id   550b3ca1283275780efb386d58b80d97
#
_cell.length_a   1.000
_cell.length_b   1.000
_cell.length_c   1.000
_cell.angle_alpha   90.00
_cell.angle_beta   90.00
_cell.angle_gamma   90.00
#
_symmetry.space_group_name_H-M   'P 1'
#
loop_
_entity.id
_entity.type
_entity.pdbx_description
1 polymer ?
#
loop_
_entity_poly.entity_id
_entity_poly.type
_entity_poly.pdbx_seq_one_letter_code
_entity_poly.pdbx_strand_id
1 'polypeptide(L)'
;AYLSVTPGEHVITGTERMKKRPIAVLVDALRYIGANIEYVGEEGFPPLRIKGHPLAGGYMEVPANISSQYISALLMIGPVLKNGLELKMKGDIASRPYIDLTLWMMREFGADADWSDVDTVKVNPKPYQQHKYLIENDWSASSYWYEMMALMGDQESTVALRGLFDASKQGDSIVKNIFSR
;
A
#
# COMPACT_ATOMS: atom_id res chain seq x y z
N ALA A 1 -7.30 7.60 -2.29
CA ALA A 1 -8.24 6.47 -2.27
C ALA A 1 -9.25 6.60 -1.13
N TYR A 2 -8.82 6.61 0.15
CA TYR A 2 -9.75 6.68 1.30
C TYR A 2 -10.76 7.82 1.22
N LEU A 3 -10.33 9.04 0.91
CA LEU A 3 -11.24 10.19 0.79
C LEU A 3 -12.21 10.08 -0.39
N SER A 4 -11.91 9.28 -1.40
CA SER A 4 -12.83 9.06 -2.53
C SER A 4 -14.08 8.27 -2.13
N VAL A 5 -13.99 7.44 -1.09
CA VAL A 5 -15.10 6.64 -0.55
C VAL A 5 -15.71 7.23 0.73
N THR A 6 -15.12 8.30 1.26
CA THR A 6 -15.59 8.98 2.48
C THR A 6 -16.43 10.20 2.09
N PRO A 7 -17.73 10.27 2.43
CA PRO A 7 -18.57 11.40 2.06
C PRO A 7 -17.99 12.74 2.50
N GLY A 8 -18.05 13.73 1.61
CA GLY A 8 -17.57 15.09 1.85
C GLY A 8 -16.69 15.63 0.73
N GLU A 9 -16.36 16.92 0.82
CA GLU A 9 -15.42 17.57 -0.08
C GLU A 9 -14.10 17.80 0.63
N HIS A 10 -13.00 17.37 0.02
CA HIS A 10 -11.67 17.38 0.60
C HIS A 10 -10.67 17.98 -0.39
N VAL A 11 -9.71 18.75 0.11
CA VAL A 11 -8.57 19.20 -0.70
C VAL A 11 -7.29 18.61 -0.10
N ILE A 12 -6.58 17.81 -0.88
CA ILE A 12 -5.27 17.26 -0.51
C ILE A 12 -4.19 18.09 -1.18
N THR A 13 -3.24 18.54 -0.37
CA THR A 13 -2.06 19.25 -0.82
C THR A 13 -0.84 18.82 0.01
N GLY A 14 0.29 19.47 -0.18
CA GLY A 14 1.51 19.18 0.56
C GLY A 14 2.57 20.24 0.33
N THR A 15 3.80 19.94 0.73
CA THR A 15 4.97 20.79 0.45
C THR A 15 5.19 20.93 -1.06
N GLU A 16 5.99 21.91 -1.47
CA GLU A 16 6.33 22.11 -2.89
C GLU A 16 6.94 20.85 -3.54
N ARG A 17 7.68 20.05 -2.76
CA ARG A 17 8.21 18.76 -3.24
C ARG A 17 7.09 17.74 -3.47
N MET A 18 6.08 17.70 -2.59
CA MET A 18 4.93 16.78 -2.74
C MET A 18 4.08 17.14 -3.95
N LYS A 19 3.89 18.44 -4.23
CA LYS A 19 3.14 18.92 -5.40
C LYS A 19 3.79 18.54 -6.74
N LYS A 20 5.08 18.20 -6.74
CA LYS A 20 5.83 17.75 -7.93
C LYS A 20 5.86 16.21 -8.09
N ARG A 21 5.18 15.47 -7.23
CA ARG A 21 5.09 14.02 -7.35
C ARG A 21 3.90 13.62 -8.21
N PRO A 22 4.12 12.90 -9.33
CA PRO A 22 3.04 12.50 -10.22
C PRO A 22 2.11 11.51 -9.52
N ILE A 23 0.79 11.72 -9.66
CA ILE A 23 -0.26 10.90 -9.05
C ILE A 23 -1.34 10.50 -10.06
N ALA A 24 -1.16 10.86 -11.32
CA ALA A 24 -2.15 10.67 -12.38
C ALA A 24 -2.65 9.22 -12.45
N VAL A 25 -1.76 8.24 -12.43
CA VAL A 25 -2.12 6.82 -12.54
C VAL A 25 -3.10 6.38 -11.46
N LEU A 26 -2.91 6.82 -10.21
CA LEU A 26 -3.85 6.53 -9.13
C LEU A 26 -5.17 7.28 -9.31
N VAL A 27 -5.12 8.55 -9.73
CA VAL A 27 -6.31 9.36 -9.97
C VAL A 27 -7.16 8.76 -11.09
N ASP A 28 -6.53 8.34 -12.20
CA ASP A 28 -7.22 7.72 -13.34
C ASP A 28 -7.86 6.39 -12.95
N ALA A 29 -7.16 5.56 -12.18
CA ALA A 29 -7.68 4.31 -11.64
C ALA A 29 -8.91 4.55 -10.72
N LEU A 30 -8.85 5.56 -9.85
CA LEU A 30 -9.97 5.93 -8.98
C LEU A 30 -11.15 6.51 -9.78
N ARG A 31 -10.89 7.36 -10.77
CA ARG A 31 -11.91 7.89 -11.67
C ARG A 31 -12.59 6.79 -12.49
N TYR A 32 -11.83 5.77 -12.91
CA TYR A 32 -12.38 4.62 -13.62
C TYR A 32 -13.46 3.88 -12.82
N ILE A 33 -13.29 3.77 -11.51
CA ILE A 33 -14.30 3.17 -10.60
C ILE A 33 -15.32 4.19 -10.09
N GLY A 34 -15.33 5.41 -10.65
CA GLY A 34 -16.35 6.43 -10.42
C GLY A 34 -15.99 7.53 -9.44
N ALA A 35 -14.74 7.63 -8.95
CA ALA A 35 -14.37 8.69 -8.02
C ALA A 35 -14.41 10.10 -8.68
N ASN A 36 -14.89 11.06 -7.92
CA ASN A 36 -14.90 12.48 -8.33
C ASN A 36 -13.65 13.19 -7.79
N ILE A 37 -12.64 13.31 -8.64
CA ILE A 37 -11.34 13.91 -8.29
C ILE A 37 -11.00 14.95 -9.37
N GLU A 38 -10.66 16.16 -8.94
CA GLU A 38 -10.23 17.27 -9.79
C GLU A 38 -8.81 17.70 -9.42
N TYR A 39 -7.99 18.02 -10.39
CA TYR A 39 -6.72 18.71 -10.18
C TYR A 39 -7.00 20.20 -9.94
N VAL A 40 -6.47 20.76 -8.84
CA VAL A 40 -6.64 22.19 -8.51
C VAL A 40 -5.60 23.06 -9.21
N GLY A 41 -4.48 22.45 -9.61
CA GLY A 41 -3.38 23.11 -10.30
C GLY A 41 -3.03 22.38 -11.59
N GLU A 42 -1.77 21.93 -11.69
CA GLU A 42 -1.27 21.19 -12.85
C GLU A 42 -1.86 19.78 -12.90
N GLU A 43 -2.30 19.36 -14.09
CA GLU A 43 -2.86 18.01 -14.29
C GLU A 43 -1.79 16.94 -14.06
N GLY A 44 -2.17 15.88 -13.36
CA GLY A 44 -1.27 14.81 -12.97
C GLY A 44 -0.58 15.02 -11.62
N PHE A 45 -0.75 16.19 -11.00
CA PHE A 45 -0.06 16.56 -9.75
C PHE A 45 -1.01 17.13 -8.69
N PRO A 46 -0.68 16.96 -7.39
CA PRO A 46 -1.39 17.69 -6.34
C PRO A 46 -1.23 19.22 -6.52
N PRO A 47 -2.20 20.03 -6.00
CA PRO A 47 -3.32 19.68 -5.14
C PRO A 47 -4.48 19.00 -5.85
N LEU A 48 -5.19 18.13 -5.10
CA LEU A 48 -6.39 17.43 -5.59
C LEU A 48 -7.61 17.87 -4.80
N ARG A 49 -8.73 18.14 -5.48
CA ARG A 49 -10.05 18.24 -4.87
C ARG A 49 -10.78 16.92 -5.06
N ILE A 50 -11.28 16.35 -3.97
CA ILE A 50 -11.95 15.05 -3.94
C ILE A 50 -13.34 15.23 -3.36
N LYS A 51 -14.38 14.84 -4.10
CA LYS A 51 -15.74 14.74 -3.60
C LYS A 51 -16.05 13.27 -3.34
N GLY A 52 -15.89 12.87 -2.06
CA GLY A 52 -16.07 11.49 -1.66
C GLY A 52 -17.53 11.07 -1.64
N HIS A 53 -17.80 9.87 -2.13
CA HIS A 53 -19.12 9.23 -2.14
C HIS A 53 -18.97 7.70 -2.29
N PRO A 54 -20.03 6.91 -2.03
CA PRO A 54 -19.98 5.47 -2.26
C PRO A 54 -19.67 5.14 -3.72
N LEU A 55 -18.65 4.29 -3.94
CA LEU A 55 -18.21 3.86 -5.28
C LEU A 55 -18.69 2.46 -5.58
N ALA A 56 -18.92 2.17 -6.86
CA ALA A 56 -19.40 0.87 -7.31
C ALA A 56 -18.32 -0.22 -7.17
N GLY A 57 -17.08 0.08 -7.53
CA GLY A 57 -16.02 -0.92 -7.66
C GLY A 57 -16.25 -1.88 -8.83
N GLY A 58 -15.73 -3.10 -8.72
CA GLY A 58 -15.81 -4.14 -9.73
C GLY A 58 -14.45 -4.45 -10.36
N TYR A 59 -14.46 -4.95 -11.61
CA TYR A 59 -13.24 -5.32 -12.32
C TYR A 59 -12.51 -4.10 -12.87
N MET A 60 -11.18 -4.09 -12.73
CA MET A 60 -10.31 -3.11 -13.36
C MET A 60 -8.93 -3.68 -13.67
N GLU A 61 -8.26 -3.07 -14.63
CA GLU A 61 -6.89 -3.41 -15.01
C GLU A 61 -5.97 -2.23 -14.76
N VAL A 62 -4.77 -2.53 -14.26
CA VAL A 62 -3.69 -1.54 -14.08
C VAL A 62 -2.37 -2.10 -14.61
N PRO A 63 -1.44 -1.27 -15.06
CA PRO A 63 -0.09 -1.73 -15.36
C PRO A 63 0.61 -2.24 -14.09
N ALA A 64 1.28 -3.38 -14.15
CA ALA A 64 1.97 -3.98 -13.00
C ALA A 64 3.20 -3.18 -12.52
N ASN A 65 3.74 -2.32 -13.39
CA ASN A 65 4.90 -1.48 -13.12
C ASN A 65 4.57 -0.15 -12.41
N ILE A 66 3.30 0.06 -12.06
CA ILE A 66 2.94 1.20 -11.19
C ILE A 66 3.43 0.98 -9.76
N SER A 67 3.51 2.04 -8.99
CA SER A 67 3.88 1.96 -7.57
C SER A 67 2.97 0.98 -6.82
N SER A 68 3.57 0.03 -6.07
CA SER A 68 2.83 -0.85 -5.17
C SER A 68 1.97 -0.10 -4.15
N GLN A 69 2.36 1.14 -3.80
CA GLN A 69 1.56 2.00 -2.94
C GLN A 69 0.21 2.36 -3.57
N TYR A 70 0.15 2.53 -4.90
CA TYR A 70 -1.10 2.79 -5.61
C TYR A 70 -1.98 1.56 -5.67
N ILE A 71 -1.37 0.39 -5.93
CA ILE A 71 -2.06 -0.90 -5.87
C ILE A 71 -2.64 -1.12 -4.46
N SER A 72 -1.83 -0.96 -3.41
CA SER A 72 -2.27 -1.08 -2.02
C SER A 72 -3.40 -0.11 -1.69
N ALA A 73 -3.32 1.15 -2.15
CA ALA A 73 -4.36 2.15 -1.92
C ALA A 73 -5.70 1.78 -2.56
N LEU A 74 -5.69 1.17 -3.74
CA LEU A 74 -6.89 0.66 -4.42
C LEU A 74 -7.46 -0.56 -3.70
N LEU A 75 -6.60 -1.53 -3.34
CA LEU A 75 -7.02 -2.74 -2.62
C LEU A 75 -7.66 -2.41 -1.27
N MET A 76 -7.05 -1.50 -0.49
CA MET A 76 -7.54 -1.13 0.84
C MET A 76 -8.94 -0.51 0.86
N ILE A 77 -9.41 0.12 -0.22
CA ILE A 77 -10.78 0.61 -0.32
C ILE A 77 -11.75 -0.47 -0.84
N GLY A 78 -11.25 -1.56 -1.42
CA GLY A 78 -12.05 -2.65 -1.97
C GLY A 78 -13.17 -3.16 -1.06
N PRO A 79 -12.92 -3.40 0.25
CA PRO A 79 -13.94 -3.90 1.18
C PRO A 79 -15.15 -2.99 1.37
N VAL A 80 -15.04 -1.69 1.07
CA VAL A 80 -16.12 -0.71 1.21
C VAL A 80 -16.76 -0.31 -0.13
N LEU A 81 -16.27 -0.86 -1.25
CA LEU A 81 -16.90 -0.70 -2.55
C LEU A 81 -18.12 -1.63 -2.66
N LYS A 82 -19.17 -1.16 -3.34
CA LYS A 82 -20.44 -1.89 -3.46
C LYS A 82 -20.27 -3.32 -4.01
N ASN A 83 -19.42 -3.47 -5.03
CA ASN A 83 -19.15 -4.75 -5.71
C ASN A 83 -17.76 -5.31 -5.37
N GLY A 84 -17.09 -4.77 -4.34
CA GLY A 84 -15.69 -5.10 -4.10
C GLY A 84 -14.76 -4.60 -5.19
N LEU A 85 -13.62 -5.26 -5.33
CA LEU A 85 -12.62 -4.93 -6.36
C LEU A 85 -11.99 -6.21 -6.89
N GLU A 86 -11.93 -6.36 -8.21
CA GLU A 86 -11.11 -7.36 -8.89
C GLU A 86 -10.07 -6.61 -9.70
N LEU A 87 -8.83 -6.63 -9.22
CA LEU A 87 -7.71 -5.84 -9.76
C LEU A 87 -6.75 -6.75 -10.50
N LYS A 88 -6.72 -6.63 -11.83
CA LYS A 88 -5.75 -7.32 -12.68
C LYS A 88 -4.54 -6.43 -12.97
N MET A 89 -3.35 -6.94 -12.73
CA MET A 89 -2.08 -6.26 -12.95
C MET A 89 -1.40 -6.78 -14.22
N LYS A 90 -1.30 -5.93 -15.25
CA LYS A 90 -0.71 -6.32 -16.55
C LYS A 90 0.81 -6.14 -16.55
N GLY A 91 1.55 -7.22 -16.76
CA GLY A 91 3.02 -7.25 -16.83
C GLY A 91 3.66 -7.81 -15.58
N ASP A 92 4.96 -7.58 -15.41
CA ASP A 92 5.72 -8.10 -14.28
C ASP A 92 5.47 -7.33 -13.00
N ILE A 93 5.07 -8.03 -11.95
CA ILE A 93 4.75 -7.46 -10.63
C ILE A 93 6.04 -7.42 -9.80
N ALA A 94 6.81 -6.34 -9.92
CA ALA A 94 8.09 -6.18 -9.24
C ALA A 94 7.96 -6.09 -7.70
N SER A 95 6.85 -5.59 -7.19
CA SER A 95 6.66 -5.29 -5.77
C SER A 95 5.64 -6.21 -5.08
N ARG A 96 5.55 -7.46 -5.51
CA ARG A 96 4.62 -8.46 -4.96
C ARG A 96 4.66 -8.58 -3.42
N PRO A 97 5.82 -8.61 -2.75
CA PRO A 97 5.87 -8.69 -1.28
C PRO A 97 5.13 -7.57 -0.56
N TYR A 98 5.10 -6.35 -1.12
CA TYR A 98 4.34 -5.23 -0.53
C TYR A 98 2.83 -5.39 -0.72
N ILE A 99 2.41 -5.99 -1.84
CA ILE A 99 1.00 -6.34 -2.08
C ILE A 99 0.58 -7.44 -1.11
N ASP A 100 1.41 -8.47 -0.96
CA ASP A 100 1.17 -9.58 -0.02
C ASP A 100 1.06 -9.09 1.42
N LEU A 101 1.93 -8.17 1.85
CA LEU A 101 1.86 -7.51 3.14
C LEU A 101 0.53 -6.75 3.31
N THR A 102 0.11 -6.01 2.27
CA THR A 102 -1.16 -5.28 2.27
C THR A 102 -2.34 -6.25 2.43
N LEU A 103 -2.40 -7.31 1.64
CA LEU A 103 -3.46 -8.33 1.70
C LEU A 103 -3.49 -9.04 3.05
N TRP A 104 -2.32 -9.37 3.58
CA TRP A 104 -2.24 -9.95 4.91
C TRP A 104 -2.83 -9.00 5.97
N MET A 105 -2.42 -7.72 5.97
CA MET A 105 -2.95 -6.73 6.90
C MET A 105 -4.46 -6.53 6.74
N MET A 106 -4.97 -6.48 5.51
CA MET A 106 -6.41 -6.37 5.26
C MET A 106 -7.18 -7.54 5.87
N ARG A 107 -6.66 -8.77 5.77
CA ARG A 107 -7.26 -9.97 6.36
C ARG A 107 -7.23 -9.94 7.89
N GLU A 108 -6.15 -9.46 8.51
CA GLU A 108 -6.08 -9.24 9.96
C GLU A 108 -7.22 -8.33 10.47
N PHE A 109 -7.62 -7.36 9.67
CA PHE A 109 -8.75 -6.48 9.96
C PHE A 109 -10.09 -7.00 9.38
N GLY A 110 -10.16 -8.28 9.04
CA GLY A 110 -11.40 -8.98 8.68
C GLY A 110 -11.87 -8.82 7.24
N ALA A 111 -11.09 -8.17 6.37
CA ALA A 111 -11.39 -8.13 4.95
C ALA A 111 -11.27 -9.52 4.31
N ASP A 112 -12.03 -9.73 3.25
CA ASP A 112 -11.94 -10.91 2.39
C ASP A 112 -11.22 -10.51 1.11
N ALA A 113 -9.91 -10.70 1.10
CA ALA A 113 -9.00 -10.26 0.04
C ALA A 113 -7.88 -11.27 -0.17
N ASP A 114 -7.70 -11.73 -1.41
CA ASP A 114 -6.60 -12.63 -1.79
C ASP A 114 -6.33 -12.60 -3.28
N TRP A 115 -5.22 -13.22 -3.68
CA TRP A 115 -4.94 -13.52 -5.06
C TRP A 115 -5.98 -14.51 -5.60
N SER A 116 -6.63 -14.16 -6.71
CA SER A 116 -7.53 -15.06 -7.47
C SER A 116 -6.82 -15.70 -8.66
N ASP A 117 -5.73 -15.10 -9.12
CA ASP A 117 -4.83 -15.61 -10.14
C ASP A 117 -3.41 -15.05 -9.91
N VAL A 118 -2.43 -15.46 -10.72
CA VAL A 118 -1.02 -15.04 -10.62
C VAL A 118 -0.83 -13.53 -10.73
N ASP A 119 -1.73 -12.85 -11.42
CA ASP A 119 -1.70 -11.41 -11.72
C ASP A 119 -2.95 -10.65 -11.25
N THR A 120 -3.87 -11.32 -10.56
CA THR A 120 -5.18 -10.76 -10.23
C THR A 120 -5.47 -10.93 -8.74
N VAL A 121 -5.84 -9.83 -8.09
CA VAL A 121 -6.31 -9.81 -6.70
C VAL A 121 -7.81 -9.56 -6.67
N LYS A 122 -8.53 -10.34 -5.86
CA LYS A 122 -9.95 -10.16 -5.61
C LYS A 122 -10.19 -9.72 -4.17
N VAL A 123 -10.97 -8.66 -4.01
CA VAL A 123 -11.42 -8.14 -2.72
C VAL A 123 -12.94 -8.14 -2.71
N ASN A 124 -13.53 -8.96 -1.84
CA ASN A 124 -14.99 -9.02 -1.70
C ASN A 124 -15.50 -7.84 -0.84
N PRO A 125 -16.75 -7.37 -1.06
CA PRO A 125 -17.35 -6.31 -0.27
C PRO A 125 -17.66 -6.81 1.14
N LYS A 126 -16.72 -6.59 2.05
CA LYS A 126 -16.80 -7.00 3.45
C LYS A 126 -16.12 -5.96 4.32
N PRO A 127 -16.86 -5.09 5.02
CA PRO A 127 -16.30 -4.01 5.83
C PRO A 127 -15.27 -4.50 6.85
N TYR A 128 -14.26 -3.69 7.10
CA TYR A 128 -13.25 -3.95 8.12
C TYR A 128 -13.86 -4.09 9.51
N GLN A 129 -13.22 -4.89 10.35
CA GLN A 129 -13.57 -5.10 11.74
C GLN A 129 -12.52 -4.46 12.65
N GLN A 130 -12.97 -3.93 13.76
CA GLN A 130 -12.05 -3.41 14.78
C GLN A 130 -11.20 -4.56 15.32
N HIS A 131 -9.89 -4.39 15.31
CA HIS A 131 -8.92 -5.34 15.80
C HIS A 131 -7.81 -4.65 16.60
N LYS A 132 -7.37 -5.27 17.71
CA LYS A 132 -6.16 -4.83 18.41
C LYS A 132 -4.95 -5.40 17.69
N TYR A 133 -4.08 -4.53 17.24
CA TYR A 133 -2.91 -4.92 16.47
C TYR A 133 -1.63 -4.31 17.07
N LEU A 134 -0.60 -5.14 17.26
CA LEU A 134 0.72 -4.67 17.64
C LEU A 134 1.53 -4.38 16.38
N ILE A 135 1.83 -3.11 16.15
CA ILE A 135 2.59 -2.67 14.98
C ILE A 135 4.05 -3.07 15.16
N GLU A 136 4.54 -3.88 14.24
CA GLU A 136 5.95 -4.24 14.14
C GLU A 136 6.78 -3.04 13.67
N ASN A 137 8.01 -2.91 14.18
CA ASN A 137 8.94 -1.90 13.71
C ASN A 137 9.42 -2.19 12.27
N ASP A 138 9.95 -1.16 11.62
CA ASP A 138 10.32 -1.18 10.21
C ASP A 138 11.63 -1.94 9.96
N TRP A 139 11.55 -3.06 9.25
CA TRP A 139 12.71 -3.85 8.83
C TRP A 139 13.58 -3.14 7.82
N SER A 140 13.02 -2.28 6.95
CA SER A 140 13.82 -1.47 6.03
C SER A 140 14.73 -0.51 6.81
N ALA A 141 14.20 0.17 7.83
CA ALA A 141 14.99 1.01 8.72
C ALA A 141 16.03 0.21 9.53
N SER A 142 15.70 -1.03 9.90
CA SER A 142 16.61 -1.91 10.63
C SER A 142 17.83 -2.33 9.80
N SER A 143 17.71 -2.42 8.48
CA SER A 143 18.80 -2.82 7.57
C SER A 143 20.03 -1.94 7.69
N TYR A 144 19.85 -0.65 7.95
CA TYR A 144 20.99 0.29 8.16
C TYR A 144 21.82 -0.06 9.40
N TRP A 145 21.20 -0.60 10.45
CA TRP A 145 21.93 -1.05 11.63
C TRP A 145 22.74 -2.30 11.36
N TYR A 146 22.20 -3.24 10.57
CA TYR A 146 22.96 -4.41 10.13
C TYR A 146 24.18 -4.00 9.30
N GLU A 147 24.00 -3.07 8.35
CA GLU A 147 25.09 -2.55 7.54
C GLU A 147 26.17 -1.86 8.40
N MET A 148 25.77 -0.98 9.33
CA MET A 148 26.70 -0.30 10.22
C MET A 148 27.50 -1.29 11.06
N MET A 149 26.88 -2.31 11.62
CA MET A 149 27.56 -3.34 12.39
C MET A 149 28.54 -4.15 11.54
N ALA A 150 28.15 -4.51 10.32
CA ALA A 150 29.05 -5.22 9.39
C ALA A 150 30.27 -4.39 9.01
N LEU A 151 30.10 -3.07 8.78
CA LEU A 151 31.19 -2.15 8.45
C LEU A 151 32.13 -1.86 9.63
N MET A 152 31.62 -1.88 10.85
CA MET A 152 32.46 -1.69 12.05
C MET A 152 33.47 -2.82 12.22
N GLY A 153 33.13 -4.05 11.83
CA GLY A 153 34.03 -5.20 11.93
C GLY A 153 34.44 -5.57 13.35
N ASP A 154 33.81 -4.96 14.35
CA ASP A 154 34.08 -5.16 15.76
C ASP A 154 33.16 -6.28 16.30
N GLN A 155 33.76 -7.31 16.90
CA GLN A 155 33.03 -8.44 17.46
C GLN A 155 32.51 -8.21 18.89
N GLU A 156 32.96 -7.14 19.55
CA GLU A 156 32.55 -6.84 20.93
C GLU A 156 31.34 -5.93 20.99
N SER A 157 31.10 -5.14 19.93
CA SER A 157 29.95 -4.22 19.86
C SER A 157 28.65 -4.97 19.58
N THR A 158 27.58 -4.60 20.29
CA THR A 158 26.25 -5.17 20.09
C THR A 158 25.20 -4.09 19.94
N VAL A 159 24.22 -4.34 19.06
CA VAL A 159 23.05 -3.50 18.87
C VAL A 159 21.79 -4.30 19.08
N ALA A 160 20.91 -3.86 19.98
CA ALA A 160 19.61 -4.51 20.22
C ALA A 160 18.51 -3.76 19.46
N LEU A 161 17.99 -4.37 18.40
CA LEU A 161 16.84 -3.89 17.63
C LEU A 161 15.56 -4.46 18.23
N ARG A 162 14.73 -3.59 18.81
CA ARG A 162 13.50 -4.01 19.50
C ARG A 162 12.29 -3.86 18.60
N GLY A 163 11.23 -4.64 18.88
CA GLY A 163 9.93 -4.52 18.18
C GLY A 163 9.93 -5.09 16.77
N LEU A 164 10.92 -5.88 16.40
CA LEU A 164 10.96 -6.67 15.19
C LEU A 164 10.49 -8.09 15.48
N PHE A 165 9.72 -8.70 14.58
CA PHE A 165 9.17 -10.05 14.78
C PHE A 165 9.96 -11.08 13.99
N ASP A 166 10.17 -12.24 14.61
CA ASP A 166 10.88 -13.36 13.95
C ASP A 166 10.11 -13.87 12.73
N ALA A 167 8.79 -13.92 12.81
CA ALA A 167 7.89 -14.32 11.73
C ALA A 167 7.28 -13.10 11.01
N SER A 168 8.11 -12.09 10.71
CA SER A 168 7.67 -10.87 10.03
C SER A 168 7.07 -11.16 8.66
N LYS A 169 6.07 -10.35 8.28
CA LYS A 169 5.48 -10.30 6.93
C LYS A 169 6.12 -9.21 6.06
N GLN A 170 7.00 -8.39 6.62
CA GLN A 170 7.78 -7.43 5.86
C GLN A 170 8.86 -8.16 5.04
N GLY A 171 8.92 -7.92 3.73
CA GLY A 171 9.88 -8.59 2.84
C GLY A 171 11.34 -8.36 3.25
N ASP A 172 11.63 -7.16 3.77
CA ASP A 172 12.97 -6.76 4.20
C ASP A 172 13.47 -7.49 5.46
N SER A 173 12.61 -8.25 6.14
CA SER A 173 13.02 -9.11 7.26
C SER A 173 14.05 -10.18 6.88
N ILE A 174 14.23 -10.44 5.58
CA ILE A 174 15.28 -11.33 5.05
C ILE A 174 16.69 -10.87 5.43
N VAL A 175 16.87 -9.57 5.73
CA VAL A 175 18.18 -8.99 6.11
C VAL A 175 18.81 -9.73 7.26
N LYS A 176 18.04 -10.16 8.27
CA LYS A 176 18.55 -10.95 9.40
C LYS A 176 19.28 -12.23 8.96
N ASN A 177 18.77 -12.91 7.92
CA ASN A 177 19.36 -14.15 7.41
C ASN A 177 20.61 -13.88 6.56
N ILE A 178 20.68 -12.71 5.91
CA ILE A 178 21.83 -12.31 5.10
C ILE A 178 23.03 -12.02 6.01
N PHE A 179 22.79 -11.33 7.13
CA PHE A 179 23.84 -10.91 8.06
C PHE A 179 24.14 -11.90 9.20
N SER A 180 23.38 -12.99 9.31
CA SER A 180 23.61 -14.02 10.34
C SER A 180 24.60 -15.13 9.92
N ARG A 181 25.37 -14.91 8.84
CA ARG A 181 26.39 -15.88 8.34
C ARG A 181 27.78 -15.50 8.78
#